data_c985bac03d20dd74df9d45921104ba4b
#
_entry.id   c985bac03d20dd74df9d45921104ba4b
#
_cell.length_a   1.000
_cell.length_b   1.000
_cell.length_c   1.000
_cell.angle_alpha   90.00
_cell.angle_beta   90.00
_cell.angle_gamma   90.00
#
_symmetry.space_group_name_H-M   'P 1'
#
loop_
_entity.id
_entity.type
_entity.pdbx_description
1 polymer ?
#
loop_
_entity_poly.entity_id
_entity_poly.type
_entity_poly.pdbx_seq_one_letter_code
_entity_poly.pdbx_strand_id
1 'polypeptide(L)'
;MKTAIVGLMMFGTLLCAEGESTDIRMPDIVLDAIKHCECLIESGECNPNVIRINADEEAQRAAAAGFAVSGHLIKCGSSEQCSMQAQALIDGGITNLDLGPYQINYKYHPNPMLHEYFEDTSAREQANAILTKLVKSFGYSWETLGRYHHFSATDRTRNERYYRKMYAFIYGNNTNSQGSN
;
A
#
# COMPACT_ATOMS: atom_id res chain seq x y z
N MET A 1 71.59 28.69 -19.27
CA MET A 1 71.05 27.41 -18.76
C MET A 1 69.67 27.68 -18.14
N LYS A 2 68.61 27.28 -18.81
CA LYS A 2 67.23 27.42 -18.30
C LYS A 2 66.67 26.03 -18.03
N THR A 3 66.46 25.75 -16.75
CA THR A 3 65.90 24.48 -16.26
C THR A 3 64.38 24.54 -16.33
N ALA A 4 63.77 23.68 -17.14
CA ALA A 4 62.32 23.54 -17.25
C ALA A 4 61.87 22.52 -16.19
N ILE A 5 60.96 22.93 -15.29
CA ILE A 5 60.26 22.07 -14.34
C ILE A 5 58.99 21.57 -15.04
N VAL A 6 58.93 20.26 -15.29
CA VAL A 6 57.76 19.56 -15.78
C VAL A 6 56.88 19.21 -14.57
N GLY A 7 55.74 19.89 -14.43
CA GLY A 7 54.73 19.58 -13.43
C GLY A 7 53.88 18.39 -13.89
N LEU A 8 53.97 17.30 -13.17
CA LEU A 8 53.14 16.12 -13.36
C LEU A 8 51.77 16.37 -12.72
N MET A 9 50.75 16.64 -13.55
CA MET A 9 49.36 16.66 -13.08
C MET A 9 48.86 15.22 -12.90
N MET A 10 48.70 14.81 -11.65
CA MET A 10 47.93 13.60 -11.34
C MET A 10 46.45 13.90 -11.49
N PHE A 11 45.82 13.35 -12.52
CA PHE A 11 44.37 13.24 -12.61
C PHE A 11 43.91 12.18 -11.63
N GLY A 12 43.43 12.61 -10.47
CA GLY A 12 42.66 11.75 -9.58
C GLY A 12 41.34 11.38 -10.23
N THR A 13 41.21 10.14 -10.68
CA THR A 13 39.93 9.57 -11.05
C THR A 13 39.07 9.46 -9.80
N LEU A 14 38.10 10.37 -9.68
CA LEU A 14 37.03 10.28 -8.70
C LEU A 14 36.16 9.06 -9.09
N LEU A 15 36.44 7.92 -8.48
CA LEU A 15 35.51 6.77 -8.50
C LEU A 15 34.25 7.22 -7.79
N CYS A 16 33.22 7.59 -8.57
CA CYS A 16 31.85 7.62 -8.05
C CYS A 16 31.53 6.21 -7.62
N ALA A 17 31.50 5.96 -6.32
CA ALA A 17 30.89 4.79 -5.75
C ALA A 17 29.43 4.81 -6.21
N GLU A 18 29.06 3.92 -7.13
CA GLU A 18 27.68 3.62 -7.45
C GLU A 18 27.05 3.19 -6.12
N GLY A 19 26.19 4.08 -5.57
CA GLY A 19 25.46 3.79 -4.35
C GLY A 19 24.62 2.55 -4.61
N GLU A 20 24.92 1.45 -3.91
CA GLU A 20 24.02 0.31 -3.81
C GLU A 20 22.64 0.88 -3.47
N SER A 21 21.71 0.72 -4.39
CA SER A 21 20.29 0.94 -4.13
C SER A 21 19.90 -0.09 -3.07
N THR A 22 20.01 0.29 -1.79
CA THR A 22 19.45 -0.53 -0.71
C THR A 22 17.96 -0.61 -0.95
N ASP A 23 17.54 -1.75 -1.44
CA ASP A 23 16.13 -2.05 -1.66
C ASP A 23 15.47 -2.12 -0.27
N ILE A 24 14.83 -1.01 0.12
CA ILE A 24 14.16 -0.91 1.43
C ILE A 24 12.90 -1.77 1.33
N ARG A 25 12.93 -2.94 1.96
CA ARG A 25 11.75 -3.77 2.15
C ARG A 25 11.13 -3.49 3.52
N MET A 26 9.83 -3.30 3.57
CA MET A 26 9.12 -3.15 4.85
C MET A 26 9.15 -4.46 5.62
N PRO A 27 9.32 -4.39 6.96
CA PRO A 27 9.18 -5.56 7.83
C PRO A 27 7.83 -6.24 7.63
N ASP A 28 7.80 -7.56 7.61
CA ASP A 28 6.57 -8.33 7.39
C ASP A 28 5.47 -7.98 8.40
N ILE A 29 5.82 -7.76 9.66
CA ILE A 29 4.86 -7.34 10.70
C ILE A 29 4.15 -6.01 10.38
N VAL A 30 4.82 -5.09 9.68
CA VAL A 30 4.20 -3.82 9.23
C VAL A 30 3.19 -4.08 8.13
N LEU A 31 3.52 -4.93 7.16
CA LEU A 31 2.60 -5.32 6.09
C LEU A 31 1.39 -6.09 6.63
N ASP A 32 1.60 -6.96 7.63
CA ASP A 32 0.52 -7.68 8.30
C ASP A 32 -0.39 -6.72 9.08
N ALA A 33 0.19 -5.70 9.73
CA ALA A 33 -0.58 -4.66 10.41
C ALA A 33 -1.42 -3.83 9.43
N ILE A 34 -0.88 -3.49 8.26
CA ILE A 34 -1.65 -2.80 7.20
C ILE A 34 -2.80 -3.67 6.73
N LYS A 35 -2.54 -4.93 6.37
CA LYS A 35 -3.58 -5.88 5.98
C LYS A 35 -4.68 -5.97 7.04
N HIS A 36 -4.30 -6.10 8.32
CA HIS A 36 -5.25 -6.14 9.43
C HIS A 36 -6.11 -4.87 9.54
N CYS A 37 -5.55 -3.70 9.25
CA CYS A 37 -6.27 -2.43 9.32
C CYS A 37 -7.19 -2.17 8.13
N GLU A 38 -6.80 -2.62 6.94
CA GLU A 38 -7.49 -2.33 5.68
C GLU A 38 -8.49 -3.41 5.30
N CYS A 39 -8.21 -4.66 5.62
CA CYS A 39 -9.06 -5.76 5.21
C CYS A 39 -10.44 -5.70 5.86
N LEU A 40 -11.46 -6.03 5.08
CA LEU A 40 -12.78 -6.27 5.63
C LEU A 40 -12.76 -7.58 6.43
N ILE A 41 -12.96 -7.48 7.74
CA ILE A 41 -13.04 -8.65 8.62
C ILE A 41 -14.48 -9.17 8.61
N GLU A 42 -14.63 -10.44 8.22
CA GLU A 42 -15.91 -11.16 8.24
C GLU A 42 -15.73 -12.46 9.02
N SER A 43 -16.58 -12.69 10.02
CA SER A 43 -16.50 -13.88 10.87
C SER A 43 -15.13 -14.09 11.52
N GLY A 44 -14.39 -13.00 11.79
CA GLY A 44 -13.05 -13.03 12.38
C GLY A 44 -11.90 -13.20 11.39
N GLU A 45 -12.19 -13.36 10.09
CA GLU A 45 -11.19 -13.54 9.04
C GLU A 45 -11.21 -12.39 8.04
N CYS A 46 -10.06 -12.15 7.41
CA CYS A 46 -9.93 -11.18 6.33
C CYS A 46 -10.61 -11.70 5.07
N ASN A 47 -11.57 -10.94 4.53
CA ASN A 47 -12.12 -11.19 3.20
C ASN A 47 -11.28 -10.45 2.15
N PRO A 48 -10.45 -11.13 1.35
CA PRO A 48 -9.63 -10.49 0.33
C PRO A 48 -10.43 -10.06 -0.91
N ASN A 49 -11.64 -10.62 -1.08
CA ASN A 49 -12.45 -10.46 -2.29
C ASN A 49 -13.45 -9.31 -2.12
N VAL A 50 -12.92 -8.11 -1.95
CA VAL A 50 -13.71 -6.90 -1.71
C VAL A 50 -13.22 -5.76 -2.61
N ILE A 51 -14.18 -5.04 -3.20
CA ILE A 51 -13.99 -3.76 -3.88
C ILE A 51 -14.70 -2.69 -3.06
N ARG A 52 -14.01 -1.61 -2.71
CA ARG A 52 -14.62 -0.41 -2.12
C ARG A 52 -14.67 0.70 -3.16
N ILE A 53 -15.82 1.35 -3.29
CA ILE A 53 -16.02 2.53 -4.14
C ILE A 53 -15.95 3.76 -3.24
N ASN A 54 -15.00 4.68 -3.47
CA ASN A 54 -14.71 5.76 -2.52
C ASN A 54 -15.56 7.03 -2.68
N ALA A 55 -16.40 7.11 -3.72
CA ALA A 55 -17.26 8.24 -3.96
C ALA A 55 -18.74 7.83 -3.98
N ASP A 56 -19.61 8.57 -3.26
CA ASP A 56 -21.05 8.31 -3.18
C ASP A 56 -21.71 8.25 -4.56
N GLU A 57 -21.38 9.22 -5.45
CA GLU A 57 -21.91 9.27 -6.80
C GLU A 57 -21.48 8.07 -7.66
N GLU A 58 -20.24 7.61 -7.49
CA GLU A 58 -19.73 6.43 -8.18
C GLU A 58 -20.41 5.15 -7.66
N ALA A 59 -20.64 5.03 -6.34
CA ALA A 59 -21.37 3.91 -5.75
C ALA A 59 -22.81 3.84 -6.24
N GLN A 60 -23.50 4.99 -6.37
CA GLN A 60 -24.84 5.07 -6.93
C GLN A 60 -24.87 4.67 -8.42
N ARG A 61 -23.90 5.13 -9.21
CA ARG A 61 -23.76 4.72 -10.62
C ARG A 61 -23.53 3.23 -10.77
N ALA A 62 -22.65 2.65 -9.93
CA ALA A 62 -22.42 1.22 -9.93
C ALA A 62 -23.68 0.43 -9.59
N ALA A 63 -24.43 0.83 -8.56
CA ALA A 63 -25.70 0.20 -8.21
C ALA A 63 -26.72 0.31 -9.33
N ALA A 64 -26.84 1.47 -9.99
CA ALA A 64 -27.71 1.68 -11.14
C ALA A 64 -27.30 0.83 -12.36
N ALA A 65 -26.02 0.52 -12.51
CA ALA A 65 -25.50 -0.39 -13.53
C ALA A 65 -25.69 -1.88 -13.19
N GLY A 66 -26.30 -2.21 -12.04
CA GLY A 66 -26.63 -3.58 -11.64
C GLY A 66 -25.57 -4.29 -10.79
N PHE A 67 -24.53 -3.58 -10.34
CA PHE A 67 -23.59 -4.16 -9.37
C PHE A 67 -24.23 -4.32 -7.99
N ALA A 68 -23.91 -5.40 -7.28
CA ALA A 68 -24.43 -5.68 -5.94
C ALA A 68 -23.68 -4.84 -4.89
N VAL A 69 -23.93 -3.52 -4.89
CA VAL A 69 -23.29 -2.57 -3.97
C VAL A 69 -24.06 -2.56 -2.63
N SER A 70 -23.34 -2.82 -1.52
CA SER A 70 -23.85 -2.67 -0.16
C SER A 70 -23.10 -1.54 0.55
N GLY A 71 -23.73 -0.40 0.72
CA GLY A 71 -23.02 0.82 1.09
C GLY A 71 -22.03 1.21 -0.01
N HIS A 72 -20.75 1.12 0.29
CA HIS A 72 -19.67 1.37 -0.67
C HIS A 72 -18.94 0.09 -1.09
N LEU A 73 -19.41 -1.08 -0.69
CA LEU A 73 -18.71 -2.34 -0.86
C LEU A 73 -19.38 -3.24 -1.88
N ILE A 74 -18.56 -3.88 -2.70
CA ILE A 74 -18.91 -5.04 -3.51
C ILE A 74 -18.10 -6.21 -2.98
N LYS A 75 -18.78 -7.29 -2.58
CA LYS A 75 -18.18 -8.54 -2.15
C LYS A 75 -18.27 -9.54 -3.27
N CYS A 76 -17.16 -10.17 -3.60
CA CYS A 76 -17.10 -11.16 -4.66
C CYS A 76 -16.91 -12.56 -4.07
N GLY A 77 -17.30 -13.59 -4.80
CA GLY A 77 -17.11 -14.98 -4.40
C GLY A 77 -15.68 -15.50 -4.60
N SER A 78 -14.88 -14.81 -5.44
CA SER A 78 -13.48 -15.16 -5.70
C SER A 78 -12.68 -13.96 -6.20
N SER A 79 -11.35 -14.08 -6.20
CA SER A 79 -10.43 -13.06 -6.76
C SER A 79 -10.68 -12.84 -8.26
N GLU A 80 -10.96 -13.89 -8.99
CA GLU A 80 -11.30 -13.81 -10.42
C GLU A 80 -12.59 -13.01 -10.65
N GLN A 81 -13.64 -13.29 -9.88
CA GLN A 81 -14.89 -12.54 -9.97
C GLN A 81 -14.69 -11.07 -9.58
N CYS A 82 -13.89 -10.77 -8.57
CA CYS A 82 -13.55 -9.40 -8.21
C CYS A 82 -12.78 -8.69 -9.33
N SER A 83 -11.83 -9.36 -9.96
CA SER A 83 -11.07 -8.81 -11.09
C SER A 83 -11.99 -8.45 -12.26
N MET A 84 -12.93 -9.33 -12.61
CA MET A 84 -13.93 -9.06 -13.65
C MET A 84 -14.85 -7.89 -13.30
N GLN A 85 -15.30 -7.80 -12.05
CA GLN A 85 -16.14 -6.70 -11.58
C GLN A 85 -15.39 -5.38 -11.54
N ALA A 86 -14.14 -5.40 -11.07
CA ALA A 86 -13.26 -4.22 -11.08
C ALA A 86 -13.04 -3.71 -12.52
N GLN A 87 -12.79 -4.61 -13.48
CA GLN A 87 -12.65 -4.24 -14.88
C GLN A 87 -13.91 -3.58 -15.42
N ALA A 88 -15.08 -4.19 -15.16
CA ALA A 88 -16.36 -3.62 -15.63
C ALA A 88 -16.67 -2.25 -15.00
N LEU A 89 -16.31 -2.02 -13.74
CA LEU A 89 -16.41 -0.71 -13.09
C LEU A 89 -15.50 0.31 -13.75
N ILE A 90 -14.23 -0.06 -14.00
CA ILE A 90 -13.24 0.79 -14.64
C ILE A 90 -13.67 1.17 -16.06
N ASP A 91 -14.13 0.21 -16.85
CA ASP A 91 -14.67 0.43 -18.20
C ASP A 91 -15.89 1.35 -18.18
N GLY A 92 -16.69 1.30 -17.11
CA GLY A 92 -17.79 2.22 -16.82
C GLY A 92 -17.37 3.59 -16.29
N GLY A 93 -16.06 3.89 -16.22
CA GLY A 93 -15.52 5.16 -15.73
C GLY A 93 -15.57 5.33 -14.21
N ILE A 94 -15.65 4.23 -13.45
CA ILE A 94 -15.58 4.21 -11.99
C ILE A 94 -14.18 3.73 -11.62
N THR A 95 -13.29 4.64 -11.26
CA THR A 95 -11.86 4.33 -11.06
C THR A 95 -11.35 4.58 -9.65
N ASN A 96 -12.11 5.29 -8.81
CA ASN A 96 -11.72 5.54 -7.42
C ASN A 96 -12.10 4.34 -6.52
N LEU A 97 -11.40 3.23 -6.77
CA LEU A 97 -11.64 1.93 -6.16
C LEU A 97 -10.49 1.54 -5.25
N ASP A 98 -10.80 1.06 -4.04
CA ASP A 98 -9.84 0.35 -3.21
C ASP A 98 -10.07 -1.15 -3.36
N LEU A 99 -9.00 -1.90 -3.67
CA LEU A 99 -9.07 -3.27 -4.12
C LEU A 99 -8.32 -4.22 -3.18
N GLY A 100 -8.95 -5.36 -2.90
CA GLY A 100 -8.32 -6.50 -2.23
C GLY A 100 -8.02 -6.31 -0.74
N PRO A 101 -7.20 -7.20 -0.14
CA PRO A 101 -6.97 -7.22 1.31
C PRO A 101 -6.16 -6.05 1.84
N TYR A 102 -5.42 -5.37 0.98
CA TYR A 102 -4.63 -4.17 1.32
C TYR A 102 -5.34 -2.87 0.93
N GLN A 103 -6.56 -2.94 0.37
CA GLN A 103 -7.35 -1.79 -0.09
C GLN A 103 -6.53 -0.79 -0.91
N ILE A 104 -5.77 -1.31 -1.88
CA ILE A 104 -4.91 -0.49 -2.74
C ILE A 104 -5.80 0.31 -3.70
N ASN A 105 -5.66 1.63 -3.69
CA ASN A 105 -6.47 2.50 -4.54
C ASN A 105 -6.01 2.46 -6.00
N TYR A 106 -6.87 1.93 -6.88
CA TYR A 106 -6.59 1.78 -8.31
C TYR A 106 -6.30 3.12 -9.01
N LYS A 107 -7.01 4.18 -8.66
CA LYS A 107 -6.82 5.50 -9.29
C LYS A 107 -5.40 6.04 -9.13
N TYR A 108 -4.76 5.77 -8.00
CA TYR A 108 -3.43 6.27 -7.67
C TYR A 108 -2.31 5.26 -7.91
N HIS A 109 -2.66 3.99 -7.96
CA HIS A 109 -1.74 2.86 -8.13
C HIS A 109 -2.27 1.89 -9.18
N PRO A 110 -2.47 2.34 -10.44
CA PRO A 110 -3.08 1.48 -11.45
C PRO A 110 -2.14 0.32 -11.81
N ASN A 111 -2.72 -0.88 -11.85
CA ASN A 111 -2.07 -2.09 -12.33
C ASN A 111 -3.02 -2.78 -13.33
N PRO A 112 -2.60 -3.02 -14.59
CA PRO A 112 -3.45 -3.67 -15.58
C PRO A 112 -3.76 -5.12 -15.23
N MET A 113 -2.97 -5.75 -14.36
CA MET A 113 -3.18 -7.12 -13.88
C MET A 113 -4.11 -7.09 -12.66
N LEU A 114 -5.40 -6.84 -12.88
CA LEU A 114 -6.38 -6.61 -11.79
C LEU A 114 -6.47 -7.76 -10.78
N HIS A 115 -6.22 -9.00 -11.18
CA HIS A 115 -6.24 -10.15 -10.27
C HIS A 115 -5.18 -10.04 -9.16
N GLU A 116 -4.06 -9.36 -9.44
CA GLU A 116 -2.97 -9.19 -8.47
C GLU A 116 -3.37 -8.38 -7.23
N TYR A 117 -4.41 -7.53 -7.32
CA TYR A 117 -4.93 -6.82 -6.15
C TYR A 117 -5.63 -7.74 -5.14
N PHE A 118 -6.14 -8.89 -5.61
CA PHE A 118 -6.93 -9.83 -4.81
C PHE A 118 -6.13 -11.07 -4.39
N GLU A 119 -4.94 -11.26 -4.95
CA GLU A 119 -4.00 -12.32 -4.56
C GLU A 119 -3.08 -11.82 -3.45
N ASP A 120 -3.02 -12.53 -2.34
CA ASP A 120 -2.36 -12.05 -1.11
C ASP A 120 -0.87 -11.70 -1.33
N THR A 121 -0.14 -12.55 -2.06
CA THR A 121 1.29 -12.32 -2.34
C THR A 121 1.51 -11.08 -3.21
N SER A 122 0.81 -10.98 -4.33
CA SER A 122 0.94 -9.87 -5.28
C SER A 122 0.47 -8.54 -4.68
N ALA A 123 -0.65 -8.55 -3.95
CA ALA A 123 -1.17 -7.38 -3.24
C ALA A 123 -0.20 -6.92 -2.13
N ARG A 124 0.43 -7.88 -1.43
CA ARG A 124 1.47 -7.58 -0.42
C ARG A 124 2.68 -6.88 -1.03
N GLU A 125 3.17 -7.36 -2.18
CA GLU A 125 4.30 -6.74 -2.87
C GLU A 125 3.95 -5.33 -3.38
N GLN A 126 2.75 -5.12 -3.88
CA GLN A 126 2.27 -3.79 -4.25
C GLN A 126 2.19 -2.85 -3.03
N ALA A 127 1.64 -3.31 -1.91
CA ALA A 127 1.60 -2.55 -0.65
C ALA A 127 3.00 -2.20 -0.15
N ASN A 128 3.95 -3.15 -0.21
CA ASN A 128 5.35 -2.94 0.11
C ASN A 128 5.97 -1.85 -0.78
N ALA A 129 5.72 -1.87 -2.09
CA ALA A 129 6.24 -0.87 -3.01
C ALA A 129 5.67 0.54 -2.71
N ILE A 130 4.39 0.65 -2.36
CA ILE A 130 3.75 1.91 -1.96
C ILE A 130 4.41 2.45 -0.69
N LEU A 131 4.53 1.62 0.35
CA LEU A 131 5.15 2.01 1.62
C LEU A 131 6.61 2.40 1.46
N THR A 132 7.36 1.66 0.66
CA THR A 132 8.76 1.98 0.35
C THR A 132 8.88 3.37 -0.27
N LYS A 133 8.00 3.73 -1.20
CA LYS A 133 7.96 5.09 -1.78
C LYS A 133 7.65 6.14 -0.73
N LEU A 134 6.69 5.89 0.15
CA LEU A 134 6.34 6.80 1.25
C LEU A 134 7.53 7.00 2.20
N VAL A 135 8.18 5.91 2.61
CA VAL A 135 9.34 5.97 3.51
C VAL A 135 10.54 6.67 2.85
N LYS A 136 10.78 6.44 1.56
CA LYS A 136 11.82 7.18 0.80
C LYS A 136 11.53 8.68 0.74
N SER A 137 10.26 9.07 0.66
CA SER A 137 9.86 10.48 0.54
C SER A 137 9.78 11.22 1.87
N PHE A 138 9.36 10.57 2.94
CA PHE A 138 9.00 11.21 4.22
C PHE A 138 9.77 10.67 5.43
N GLY A 139 10.67 9.72 5.24
CA GLY A 139 11.35 8.99 6.31
C GLY A 139 10.47 7.92 6.97
N TYR A 140 11.08 7.03 7.75
CA TYR A 140 10.35 5.98 8.47
C TYR A 140 9.77 6.53 9.78
N SER A 141 8.46 6.64 9.85
CA SER A 141 7.73 7.08 11.05
C SER A 141 6.31 6.53 11.06
N TRP A 142 5.65 6.56 12.22
CA TRP A 142 4.23 6.22 12.33
C TRP A 142 3.33 7.12 11.47
N GLU A 143 3.65 8.40 11.35
CA GLU A 143 2.93 9.32 10.47
C GLU A 143 3.07 8.92 9.01
N THR A 144 4.27 8.49 8.60
CA THR A 144 4.52 8.01 7.23
C THR A 144 3.73 6.73 6.95
N LEU A 145 3.70 5.78 7.88
CA LEU A 145 2.88 4.57 7.75
C LEU A 145 1.39 4.91 7.67
N GLY A 146 0.93 5.90 8.43
CA GLY A 146 -0.45 6.39 8.36
C GLY A 146 -0.85 6.97 7.00
N ARG A 147 0.11 7.47 6.22
CA ARG A 147 -0.12 8.00 4.86
C ARG A 147 -0.53 6.91 3.86
N TYR A 148 -0.31 5.66 4.17
CA TYR A 148 -0.83 4.56 3.38
C TYR A 148 -2.37 4.62 3.28
N HIS A 149 -3.04 4.83 4.42
CA HIS A 149 -4.49 4.94 4.48
C HIS A 149 -5.01 6.27 3.94
N HIS A 150 -4.32 7.37 4.23
CA HIS A 150 -4.72 8.69 3.79
C HIS A 150 -3.50 9.57 3.54
N PHE A 151 -3.22 9.85 2.26
CA PHE A 151 -2.00 10.56 1.85
C PHE A 151 -1.92 11.99 2.41
N SER A 152 -3.06 12.65 2.61
CA SER A 152 -3.08 14.04 3.09
C SER A 152 -2.61 14.13 4.55
N ALA A 153 -1.51 14.87 4.75
CA ALA A 153 -1.00 15.18 6.09
C ALA A 153 -1.94 16.08 6.90
N THR A 154 -2.95 16.70 6.27
CA THR A 154 -3.88 17.62 6.92
C THR A 154 -4.94 16.90 7.76
N ASP A 155 -5.25 15.64 7.45
CA ASP A 155 -6.17 14.84 8.27
C ASP A 155 -5.39 14.02 9.32
N ARG A 156 -4.80 14.76 10.28
CA ARG A 156 -4.04 14.16 11.40
C ARG A 156 -4.87 13.13 12.16
N THR A 157 -6.16 13.39 12.36
CA THR A 157 -7.03 12.53 13.17
C THR A 157 -7.24 11.16 12.53
N ARG A 158 -7.42 11.09 11.20
CA ARG A 158 -7.56 9.82 10.48
C ARG A 158 -6.27 9.03 10.53
N ASN A 159 -5.16 9.67 10.20
CA ASN A 159 -3.85 9.02 10.20
C ASN A 159 -3.46 8.55 11.60
N GLU A 160 -3.72 9.34 12.65
CA GLU A 160 -3.47 8.96 14.03
C GLU A 160 -4.30 7.74 14.45
N ARG A 161 -5.58 7.70 14.12
CA ARG A 161 -6.44 6.55 14.41
C ARG A 161 -5.94 5.29 13.70
N TYR A 162 -5.49 5.43 12.48
CA TYR A 162 -4.98 4.33 11.67
C TYR A 162 -3.68 3.76 12.25
N TYR A 163 -2.67 4.59 12.48
CA TYR A 163 -1.40 4.07 13.02
C TYR A 163 -1.52 3.57 14.46
N ARG A 164 -2.46 4.08 15.27
CA ARG A 164 -2.76 3.51 16.59
C ARG A 164 -3.30 2.08 16.48
N LYS A 165 -4.12 1.76 15.49
CA LYS A 165 -4.55 0.38 15.21
C LYS A 165 -3.36 -0.50 14.82
N MET A 166 -2.50 -0.02 13.93
CA MET A 166 -1.28 -0.74 13.55
C MET A 166 -0.39 -0.99 14.76
N TYR A 167 -0.18 0.03 15.59
CA TYR A 167 0.60 -0.07 16.81
C TYR A 167 0.02 -1.13 17.76
N ALA A 168 -1.28 -1.11 17.98
CA ALA A 168 -1.96 -2.09 18.81
C ALA A 168 -1.82 -3.52 18.27
N PHE A 169 -1.89 -3.70 16.95
CA PHE A 169 -1.66 -5.00 16.31
C PHE A 169 -0.21 -5.48 16.51
N ILE A 170 0.78 -4.61 16.27
CA ILE A 170 2.20 -4.98 16.34
C ILE A 170 2.64 -5.29 17.77
N TYR A 171 2.18 -4.52 18.75
CA TYR A 171 2.65 -4.62 20.13
C TYR A 171 1.65 -5.29 21.08
N GLY A 172 0.35 -5.25 20.77
CA GLY A 172 -0.70 -5.86 21.61
C GLY A 172 -0.66 -7.38 21.61
N ASN A 173 -0.24 -8.03 20.53
CA ASN A 173 -0.11 -9.47 20.44
C ASN A 173 1.10 -10.03 21.21
N ASN A 174 2.10 -9.18 21.53
CA ASN A 174 3.28 -9.63 22.28
C ASN A 174 3.06 -9.78 23.79
N THR A 175 1.97 -9.28 24.35
CA THR A 175 1.68 -9.40 25.79
C THR A 175 1.10 -10.76 26.18
N ASN A 176 0.55 -11.52 25.23
CA ASN A 176 -0.06 -12.83 25.50
C ASN A 176 0.92 -14.02 25.43
N SER A 177 2.15 -13.82 24.95
CA SER A 177 3.15 -14.90 24.83
C SER A 177 4.10 -15.05 26.04
N GLN A 178 4.01 -14.19 27.06
CA GLN A 178 4.86 -14.25 28.26
C GLN A 178 4.15 -14.75 29.52
N GLY A 179 2.96 -15.27 29.42
CA GLY A 179 2.11 -15.68 30.56
C GLY A 179 1.92 -17.19 30.75
N SER A 180 2.81 -18.05 30.21
CA SER A 180 2.72 -19.51 30.43
C SER A 180 4.12 -20.08 30.73
N ASN A 181 4.57 -19.89 31.93
CA ASN A 181 5.60 -20.73 32.57
C ASN A 181 5.16 -21.07 33.99
#